data_9ca36a56a3967a2dbf7158c10903b0a2
#
_entry.id   9ca36a56a3967a2dbf7158c10903b0a2
#
_cell.length_a   1.000
_cell.length_b   1.000
_cell.length_c   1.000
_cell.angle_alpha   90.00
_cell.angle_beta   90.00
_cell.angle_gamma   90.00
#
_symmetry.space_group_name_H-M   'P 1'
#
loop_
_entity.id
_entity.type
_entity.pdbx_description
1 polymer ?
#
loop_
_entity_poly.entity_id
_entity_poly.type
_entity_poly.pdbx_seq_one_letter_code
_entity_poly.pdbx_strand_id
1 'polypeptide(L)'
;SSDLYDALLHKVSKLENMVAVLHTVGCTVHAPLKERLTELELLYGQYDVHTLCEALNVPRGTFYNHILRNKRSNAWFEKRREEYRILIQKIFDEYRQVLGAEKIRTILVQHGHQVSTEYVAKLMREMGLASIRSTAKQDYMKLHEPEKKRNILQQQFQADKPNQIWVSDVTCFKLGEFYLYTCVILDLFSRKIVAYKVSRKNSTQLITSTFKMAWAQRNPETKLIFYSDRGAQYTSHRFKQLLHEHAVVQSFSNSGRPHDNAVAESFFATLKKEELYRKDYTSETDFKRCLASYIEFYNTQRPHRTLKNRTPCQVEELFMNGK
;
A
#
# COMPACT_ATOMS: atom_id res chain seq x y z
N SER A 1 37.08 24.52 32.95
CA SER A 1 36.93 25.77 32.18
C SER A 1 36.03 25.58 30.91
N SER A 2 36.04 24.42 30.24
CA SER A 2 35.15 24.14 29.12
C SER A 2 33.66 24.13 29.52
N ASP A 3 33.34 23.47 30.60
CA ASP A 3 31.94 23.30 31.05
C ASP A 3 31.28 24.64 31.42
N LEU A 4 32.09 25.61 31.96
CA LEU A 4 31.58 26.94 32.27
C LEU A 4 31.31 27.75 30.98
N TYR A 5 32.15 27.59 29.97
CA TYR A 5 31.98 28.24 28.68
C TYR A 5 30.75 27.72 27.94
N ASP A 6 30.56 26.41 27.92
CA ASP A 6 29.41 25.76 27.27
C ASP A 6 28.11 26.14 28.01
N ALA A 7 28.12 26.20 29.33
CA ALA A 7 26.97 26.67 30.11
C ALA A 7 26.62 28.15 29.84
N LEU A 8 27.63 29.00 29.63
CA LEU A 8 27.44 30.41 29.27
C LEU A 8 26.87 30.53 27.83
N LEU A 9 27.39 29.79 26.86
CA LEU A 9 26.86 29.77 25.51
C LEU A 9 25.41 29.32 25.44
N HIS A 10 25.06 28.28 26.19
CA HIS A 10 23.68 27.82 26.30
C HIS A 10 22.75 28.88 26.89
N LYS A 11 23.24 29.61 27.93
CA LYS A 11 22.48 30.70 28.58
C LYS A 11 22.29 31.89 27.62
N VAL A 12 23.32 32.25 26.84
CA VAL A 12 23.24 33.31 25.82
C VAL A 12 22.22 32.93 24.76
N SER A 13 22.32 31.74 24.18
CA SER A 13 21.37 31.26 23.17
C SER A 13 19.94 31.23 23.67
N LYS A 14 19.73 30.82 24.92
CA LYS A 14 18.40 30.87 25.56
C LYS A 14 17.86 32.30 25.69
N LEU A 15 18.70 33.25 26.09
CA LEU A 15 18.30 34.67 26.23
C LEU A 15 18.00 35.28 24.86
N GLU A 16 18.77 34.95 23.82
CA GLU A 16 18.52 35.39 22.45
C GLU A 16 17.15 34.89 21.96
N ASN A 17 16.83 33.61 22.20
CA ASN A 17 15.53 33.07 21.87
C ASN A 17 14.38 33.74 22.65
N MET A 18 14.58 34.06 23.93
CA MET A 18 13.58 34.81 24.71
C MET A 18 13.34 36.21 24.15
N VAL A 19 14.41 36.91 23.77
CA VAL A 19 14.33 38.22 23.10
C VAL A 19 13.60 38.12 21.75
N ALA A 20 13.89 37.10 20.93
CA ALA A 20 13.21 36.85 19.68
C ALA A 20 11.69 36.63 19.89
N VAL A 21 11.33 35.84 20.90
CA VAL A 21 9.91 35.65 21.28
C VAL A 21 9.27 37.01 21.66
N LEU A 22 9.93 37.81 22.52
CA LEU A 22 9.41 39.11 22.95
C LEU A 22 9.24 40.11 21.79
N HIS A 23 10.08 40.04 20.78
CA HIS A 23 9.92 40.85 19.56
C HIS A 23 8.80 40.39 18.64
N THR A 24 8.43 39.13 18.72
CA THR A 24 7.41 38.53 17.83
C THR A 24 6.00 38.67 18.38
N VAL A 25 5.83 38.68 19.72
CA VAL A 25 4.52 38.79 20.38
C VAL A 25 3.98 40.22 20.35
N GLY A 26 2.67 40.34 20.12
CA GLY A 26 1.96 41.62 20.15
C GLY A 26 1.60 42.15 21.54
N CYS A 27 1.94 41.40 22.58
CA CYS A 27 1.58 41.77 23.97
C CYS A 27 2.81 41.94 24.89
N THR A 28 2.64 42.61 26.01
CA THR A 28 3.70 42.76 27.02
C THR A 28 3.65 41.69 28.11
N VAL A 29 4.72 41.52 28.87
CA VAL A 29 4.80 40.59 30.03
C VAL A 29 3.72 40.93 31.09
N HIS A 30 3.26 42.15 31.14
CA HIS A 30 2.23 42.64 32.09
C HIS A 30 0.80 42.55 31.51
N ALA A 31 0.61 42.12 30.28
CA ALA A 31 -0.71 41.93 29.70
C ALA A 31 -1.54 40.88 30.44
N PRO A 32 -2.87 40.91 30.35
CA PRO A 32 -3.73 39.90 30.94
C PRO A 32 -3.29 38.47 30.58
N LEU A 33 -3.40 37.53 31.52
CA LEU A 33 -2.95 36.15 31.34
C LEU A 33 -3.56 35.49 30.07
N LYS A 34 -4.82 35.79 29.77
CA LYS A 34 -5.52 35.27 28.60
C LYS A 34 -4.85 35.70 27.30
N GLU A 35 -4.47 36.95 27.19
CA GLU A 35 -3.79 37.55 26.03
C GLU A 35 -2.41 36.95 25.87
N ARG A 36 -1.60 36.87 26.95
CA ARG A 36 -0.29 36.21 26.92
C ARG A 36 -0.38 34.75 26.48
N LEU A 37 -1.39 34.00 26.94
CA LEU A 37 -1.62 32.61 26.55
C LEU A 37 -1.98 32.49 25.07
N THR A 38 -2.76 33.41 24.51
CA THR A 38 -3.12 33.44 23.10
C THR A 38 -1.89 33.70 22.21
N GLU A 39 -1.04 34.65 22.61
CA GLU A 39 0.20 34.93 21.88
C GLU A 39 1.17 33.74 21.94
N LEU A 40 1.36 33.11 23.12
CA LEU A 40 2.19 31.90 23.26
C LEU A 40 1.64 30.72 22.43
N GLU A 41 0.31 30.63 22.28
CA GLU A 41 -0.34 29.63 21.44
C GLU A 41 0.04 29.75 19.97
N LEU A 42 0.15 30.97 19.44
CA LEU A 42 0.55 31.25 18.05
C LEU A 42 1.99 30.82 17.78
N LEU A 43 2.86 30.91 18.78
CA LEU A 43 4.29 30.56 18.69
C LEU A 43 4.59 29.12 19.11
N TYR A 44 3.58 28.38 19.55
CA TYR A 44 3.74 27.00 19.99
C TYR A 44 4.22 26.10 18.82
N GLY A 45 5.32 25.39 19.05
CA GLY A 45 5.97 24.55 18.05
C GLY A 45 7.05 25.26 17.21
N GLN A 46 7.20 26.58 17.34
CA GLN A 46 8.31 27.34 16.75
C GLN A 46 9.49 27.49 17.72
N TYR A 47 9.17 27.59 19.01
CA TYR A 47 10.15 27.70 20.09
C TYR A 47 9.89 26.64 21.17
N ASP A 48 10.92 26.35 21.96
CA ASP A 48 10.78 25.50 23.13
C ASP A 48 9.80 26.10 24.16
N VAL A 49 8.92 25.25 24.72
CA VAL A 49 7.87 25.66 25.66
C VAL A 49 8.44 26.35 26.92
N HIS A 50 9.63 25.94 27.36
CA HIS A 50 10.27 26.56 28.50
C HIS A 50 10.62 28.02 28.19
N THR A 51 11.25 28.26 27.03
CA THR A 51 11.61 29.59 26.52
C THR A 51 10.36 30.47 26.34
N LEU A 52 9.30 29.94 25.71
CA LEU A 52 8.04 30.66 25.52
C LEU A 52 7.41 31.10 26.85
N CYS A 53 7.27 30.17 27.78
CA CYS A 53 6.65 30.46 29.07
C CYS A 53 7.47 31.43 29.94
N GLU A 54 8.80 31.35 29.88
CA GLU A 54 9.71 32.21 30.62
C GLU A 54 9.71 33.64 30.03
N ALA A 55 9.70 33.78 28.70
CA ALA A 55 9.68 35.07 27.99
C ALA A 55 8.46 35.94 28.41
N LEU A 56 7.26 35.33 28.49
CA LEU A 56 6.05 36.05 28.87
C LEU A 56 5.62 35.85 30.34
N ASN A 57 6.49 35.28 31.16
CA ASN A 57 6.23 35.00 32.59
C ASN A 57 4.89 34.26 32.79
N VAL A 58 4.71 33.14 32.10
CA VAL A 58 3.53 32.27 32.22
C VAL A 58 3.96 30.92 32.80
N PRO A 59 3.31 30.43 33.89
CA PRO A 59 3.62 29.11 34.42
C PRO A 59 3.37 28.01 33.38
N ARG A 60 4.35 27.11 33.19
CA ARG A 60 4.25 26.00 32.21
C ARG A 60 2.98 25.17 32.40
N GLY A 61 2.61 24.85 33.64
CA GLY A 61 1.38 24.12 33.90
C GLY A 61 0.11 24.84 33.40
N THR A 62 0.08 26.18 33.56
CA THR A 62 -1.04 27.00 33.05
C THR A 62 -1.07 26.99 31.51
N PHE A 63 0.08 27.11 30.88
CA PHE A 63 0.18 27.03 29.40
C PHE A 63 -0.23 25.63 28.85
N TYR A 64 0.27 24.55 29.45
CA TYR A 64 -0.12 23.20 29.05
C TYR A 64 -1.61 22.95 29.28
N ASN A 65 -2.19 23.42 30.40
CA ASN A 65 -3.63 23.30 30.60
C ASN A 65 -4.43 24.09 29.55
N HIS A 66 -3.97 25.28 29.17
CA HIS A 66 -4.58 26.07 28.12
C HIS A 66 -4.54 25.33 26.79
N ILE A 67 -3.38 24.84 26.37
CA ILE A 67 -3.21 24.08 25.11
C ILE A 67 -4.03 22.79 25.11
N LEU A 68 -4.05 22.02 26.19
CA LEU A 68 -4.80 20.77 26.29
C LEU A 68 -6.31 20.99 26.30
N ARG A 69 -6.81 22.02 26.99
CA ARG A 69 -8.24 22.36 27.02
C ARG A 69 -8.72 22.89 25.68
N ASN A 70 -7.93 23.70 25.01
CA ASN A 70 -8.27 24.36 23.74
C ASN A 70 -7.75 23.61 22.50
N LYS A 71 -7.38 22.34 22.65
CA LYS A 71 -6.79 21.53 21.56
C LYS A 71 -7.58 21.55 20.27
N ARG A 72 -8.92 21.74 20.32
CA ARG A 72 -9.80 21.78 19.15
C ARG A 72 -9.89 23.17 18.48
N SER A 73 -9.56 24.24 19.21
CA SER A 73 -9.62 25.63 18.72
C SER A 73 -8.24 26.30 18.64
N ASN A 74 -7.16 25.55 18.88
CA ASN A 74 -5.79 26.04 18.82
C ASN A 74 -5.35 26.21 17.36
N ALA A 75 -4.97 27.41 16.97
CA ALA A 75 -4.59 27.77 15.61
C ALA A 75 -3.44 26.89 15.05
N TRP A 76 -2.44 26.55 15.89
CA TRP A 76 -1.34 25.68 15.49
C TRP A 76 -1.81 24.24 15.19
N PHE A 77 -2.68 23.69 16.03
CA PHE A 77 -3.24 22.34 15.80
C PHE A 77 -4.17 22.32 14.59
N GLU A 78 -4.97 23.37 14.36
CA GLU A 78 -5.82 23.47 13.19
C GLU A 78 -4.99 23.62 11.91
N LYS A 79 -3.93 24.45 11.90
CA LYS A 79 -3.00 24.58 10.77
C LYS A 79 -2.36 23.22 10.44
N ARG A 80 -1.79 22.56 11.45
CA ARG A 80 -1.17 21.23 11.25
C ARG A 80 -2.19 20.18 10.80
N ARG A 81 -3.42 20.24 11.29
CA ARG A 81 -4.51 19.37 10.88
C ARG A 81 -4.86 19.57 9.41
N GLU A 82 -4.93 20.81 8.94
CA GLU A 82 -5.19 21.14 7.55
C GLU A 82 -4.05 20.70 6.63
N GLU A 83 -2.81 20.88 7.02
CA GLU A 83 -1.64 20.35 6.31
C GLU A 83 -1.74 18.83 6.11
N TYR A 84 -2.09 18.08 7.16
CA TYR A 84 -2.29 16.64 7.04
C TYR A 84 -3.50 16.28 6.19
N ARG A 85 -4.60 17.06 6.21
CA ARG A 85 -5.74 16.82 5.31
C ARG A 85 -5.34 16.92 3.85
N ILE A 86 -4.61 17.96 3.49
CA ILE A 86 -4.11 18.17 2.12
C ILE A 86 -3.19 17.01 1.70
N LEU A 87 -2.25 16.62 2.56
CA LEU A 87 -1.33 15.51 2.27
C LEU A 87 -2.08 14.17 2.13
N ILE A 88 -3.01 13.88 3.03
CA ILE A 88 -3.83 12.66 2.99
C ILE A 88 -4.68 12.62 1.72
N GLN A 89 -5.33 13.74 1.37
CA GLN A 89 -6.13 13.85 0.14
C GLN A 89 -5.26 13.59 -1.09
N LYS A 90 -4.11 14.24 -1.19
CA LYS A 90 -3.17 14.07 -2.31
C LYS A 90 -2.75 12.61 -2.45
N ILE A 91 -2.29 11.97 -1.38
CA ILE A 91 -1.88 10.55 -1.39
C ILE A 91 -3.08 9.66 -1.77
N PHE A 92 -4.28 9.93 -1.22
CA PHE A 92 -5.46 9.15 -1.50
C PHE A 92 -5.84 9.17 -2.98
N ASP A 93 -5.77 10.35 -3.62
CA ASP A 93 -6.07 10.53 -5.04
C ASP A 93 -4.97 9.96 -5.95
N GLU A 94 -3.70 10.20 -5.64
CA GLU A 94 -2.54 9.66 -6.36
C GLU A 94 -2.57 8.13 -6.40
N TYR A 95 -2.97 7.49 -5.30
CA TYR A 95 -3.09 6.05 -5.18
C TYR A 95 -4.52 5.54 -5.49
N ARG A 96 -5.23 6.22 -6.42
CA ARG A 96 -6.51 5.78 -6.99
C ARG A 96 -7.59 5.48 -5.95
N GLN A 97 -7.53 6.12 -4.77
CA GLN A 97 -8.50 6.01 -3.68
C GLN A 97 -8.62 4.59 -3.07
N VAL A 98 -7.60 3.73 -3.26
CA VAL A 98 -7.62 2.34 -2.76
C VAL A 98 -6.95 2.17 -1.40
N LEU A 99 -6.27 3.20 -0.88
CA LEU A 99 -5.52 3.11 0.36
C LEU A 99 -6.39 3.39 1.59
N GLY A 100 -6.24 2.53 2.60
CA GLY A 100 -6.75 2.79 3.95
C GLY A 100 -5.72 3.50 4.82
N ALA A 101 -6.13 3.92 6.02
CA ALA A 101 -5.34 4.73 6.95
C ALA A 101 -3.94 4.16 7.25
N GLU A 102 -3.80 2.84 7.41
CA GLU A 102 -2.52 2.18 7.68
C GLU A 102 -1.49 2.40 6.54
N LYS A 103 -1.94 2.26 5.28
CA LYS A 103 -1.08 2.43 4.12
C LYS A 103 -0.73 3.90 3.88
N ILE A 104 -1.70 4.81 4.05
CA ILE A 104 -1.46 6.26 3.96
C ILE A 104 -0.47 6.70 5.03
N ARG A 105 -0.61 6.22 6.28
CA ARG A 105 0.38 6.47 7.33
C ARG A 105 1.77 6.01 6.92
N THR A 106 1.89 4.80 6.34
CA THR A 106 3.19 4.27 5.91
C THR A 106 3.86 5.20 4.89
N ILE A 107 3.11 5.71 3.93
CA ILE A 107 3.61 6.67 2.92
C ILE A 107 4.01 7.99 3.58
N LEU A 108 3.18 8.52 4.50
CA LEU A 108 3.51 9.75 5.24
C LEU A 108 4.81 9.60 6.04
N VAL A 109 5.01 8.44 6.69
CA VAL A 109 6.27 8.16 7.44
C VAL A 109 7.46 8.07 6.50
N GLN A 110 7.33 7.49 5.31
CA GLN A 110 8.39 7.45 4.30
C GLN A 110 8.77 8.86 3.80
N HIS A 111 7.82 9.81 3.82
CA HIS A 111 8.05 11.21 3.51
C HIS A 111 8.51 12.06 4.72
N GLY A 112 8.86 11.42 5.85
CA GLY A 112 9.39 12.09 7.04
C GLY A 112 8.34 12.59 8.04
N HIS A 113 7.04 12.31 7.82
CA HIS A 113 5.97 12.74 8.72
C HIS A 113 5.76 11.74 9.85
N GLN A 114 5.82 12.20 11.10
CA GLN A 114 5.47 11.37 12.27
C GLN A 114 3.98 11.51 12.59
N VAL A 115 3.21 10.46 12.31
CA VAL A 115 1.75 10.43 12.49
C VAL A 115 1.27 9.04 12.88
N SER A 116 0.24 8.96 13.73
CA SER A 116 -0.37 7.67 14.11
C SER A 116 -1.44 7.23 13.11
N THR A 117 -1.70 5.92 13.05
CA THR A 117 -2.75 5.35 12.20
C THR A 117 -4.14 5.86 12.62
N GLU A 118 -4.38 6.00 13.92
CA GLU A 118 -5.64 6.48 14.47
C GLU A 118 -5.92 7.92 14.05
N TYR A 119 -4.89 8.76 14.04
CA TYR A 119 -5.01 10.15 13.61
C TYR A 119 -5.32 10.25 12.11
N VAL A 120 -4.61 9.49 11.26
CA VAL A 120 -4.91 9.41 9.82
C VAL A 120 -6.33 8.90 9.60
N ALA A 121 -6.74 7.83 10.29
CA ALA A 121 -8.10 7.28 10.18
C ALA A 121 -9.19 8.28 10.61
N LYS A 122 -8.91 9.09 11.62
CA LYS A 122 -9.81 10.17 12.06
C LYS A 122 -9.96 11.23 10.98
N LEU A 123 -8.85 11.73 10.42
CA LEU A 123 -8.88 12.75 9.36
C LEU A 123 -9.56 12.23 8.10
N MET A 124 -9.26 10.99 7.66
CA MET A 124 -9.95 10.37 6.53
C MET A 124 -11.47 10.32 6.73
N ARG A 125 -11.93 9.94 7.93
CA ARG A 125 -13.35 9.88 8.26
C ARG A 125 -14.00 11.28 8.23
N GLU A 126 -13.33 12.28 8.75
CA GLU A 126 -13.80 13.67 8.72
C GLU A 126 -13.89 14.24 7.30
N MET A 127 -13.01 13.81 6.40
CA MET A 127 -13.02 14.18 4.98
C MET A 127 -13.93 13.30 4.13
N GLY A 128 -14.61 12.30 4.72
CA GLY A 128 -15.43 11.34 3.96
C GLY A 128 -14.63 10.37 3.08
N LEU A 129 -13.32 10.24 3.31
CA LEU A 129 -12.46 9.36 2.53
C LEU A 129 -12.57 7.92 3.03
N ALA A 130 -13.05 7.03 2.18
CA ALA A 130 -13.14 5.61 2.46
C ALA A 130 -12.46 4.80 1.36
N SER A 131 -11.52 3.92 1.76
CA SER A 131 -10.96 2.96 0.81
C SER A 131 -12.04 2.00 0.32
N ILE A 132 -11.99 1.63 -0.94
CA ILE A 132 -12.97 0.75 -1.56
C ILE A 132 -12.96 -0.61 -0.87
N ARG A 133 -14.09 -1.00 -0.26
CA ARG A 133 -14.31 -2.32 0.34
C ARG A 133 -15.30 -3.11 -0.51
N SER A 134 -14.99 -4.37 -0.80
CA SER A 134 -15.92 -5.27 -1.48
C SER A 134 -16.99 -5.77 -0.50
N THR A 135 -18.25 -5.67 -0.90
CA THR A 135 -19.39 -6.30 -0.21
C THR A 135 -19.88 -7.55 -0.93
N ALA A 136 -19.16 -8.04 -1.94
CA ALA A 136 -19.56 -9.20 -2.70
C ALA A 136 -19.52 -10.48 -1.83
N LYS A 137 -20.65 -11.12 -1.64
CA LYS A 137 -20.76 -12.50 -1.14
C LYS A 137 -20.27 -13.44 -2.25
N GLN A 138 -19.36 -14.35 -1.91
CA GLN A 138 -18.92 -15.42 -2.80
C GLN A 138 -19.93 -16.57 -2.75
N ASP A 139 -20.63 -16.80 -3.85
CA ASP A 139 -21.38 -18.05 -4.07
C ASP A 139 -20.43 -19.09 -4.65
N TYR A 140 -20.16 -20.14 -3.88
CA TYR A 140 -19.39 -21.30 -4.32
C TYR A 140 -20.30 -22.38 -4.88
N MET A 141 -20.23 -22.64 -6.17
CA MET A 141 -20.74 -23.88 -6.75
C MET A 141 -19.68 -24.98 -6.66
N LYS A 142 -20.06 -26.09 -6.01
CA LYS A 142 -19.26 -27.32 -5.95
C LYS A 142 -19.49 -28.15 -7.22
N LEU A 143 -18.43 -28.55 -7.88
CA LEU A 143 -18.45 -29.58 -8.92
C LEU A 143 -17.42 -30.67 -8.60
N HIS A 144 -17.87 -31.93 -8.78
CA HIS A 144 -17.20 -33.16 -8.38
C HIS A 144 -16.06 -33.62 -9.30
N GLU A 145 -15.20 -34.45 -8.76
CA GLU A 145 -13.94 -35.08 -9.17
C GLU A 145 -14.07 -36.13 -10.32
N PRO A 146 -13.00 -36.88 -10.76
CA PRO A 146 -11.73 -37.21 -10.12
C PRO A 146 -10.50 -37.28 -11.05
N GLU A 147 -9.31 -37.06 -10.52
CA GLU A 147 -8.05 -37.74 -10.87
C GLU A 147 -6.92 -37.28 -9.93
N LYS A 148 -6.09 -38.22 -9.45
CA LYS A 148 -4.97 -37.96 -8.51
C LYS A 148 -3.88 -37.08 -9.15
N LYS A 149 -4.12 -35.77 -9.18
CA LYS A 149 -3.13 -34.76 -9.54
C LYS A 149 -2.44 -34.31 -8.25
N ARG A 150 -1.11 -34.48 -8.19
CA ARG A 150 -0.35 -34.22 -6.97
C ARG A 150 -0.28 -32.73 -6.66
N ASN A 151 -0.63 -32.34 -5.42
CA ASN A 151 -0.29 -31.04 -4.84
C ASN A 151 1.12 -31.15 -4.24
N ILE A 152 2.12 -30.63 -4.92
CA ILE A 152 3.52 -30.67 -4.49
C ILE A 152 3.80 -29.58 -3.44
N LEU A 153 3.07 -28.45 -3.52
CA LEU A 153 3.24 -27.32 -2.59
C LEU A 153 2.66 -27.56 -1.21
N GLN A 154 1.70 -28.48 -1.04
CA GLN A 154 1.08 -28.80 0.25
C GLN A 154 0.74 -27.59 1.12
N GLN A 155 0.24 -26.50 0.51
CA GLN A 155 -0.06 -25.20 1.14
C GLN A 155 1.18 -24.42 1.68
N GLN A 156 2.39 -24.84 1.37
CA GLN A 156 3.59 -24.06 1.68
C GLN A 156 3.79 -22.99 0.61
N PHE A 157 3.04 -21.89 0.69
CA PHE A 157 3.13 -20.75 -0.23
C PHE A 157 4.27 -19.80 0.15
N GLN A 158 5.43 -20.34 0.43
CA GLN A 158 6.67 -19.60 0.69
C GLN A 158 7.67 -19.92 -0.40
N ALA A 159 8.20 -18.89 -1.03
CA ALA A 159 9.31 -18.94 -1.94
C ALA A 159 10.44 -18.08 -1.36
N ASP A 160 11.68 -18.57 -1.41
CA ASP A 160 12.83 -17.89 -0.83
C ASP A 160 13.50 -16.93 -1.82
N LYS A 161 13.21 -17.09 -3.10
CA LYS A 161 13.78 -16.28 -4.18
C LYS A 161 12.81 -16.10 -5.36
N PRO A 162 13.00 -15.07 -6.19
CA PRO A 162 12.23 -14.89 -7.43
C PRO A 162 12.38 -16.09 -8.36
N ASN A 163 11.36 -16.34 -9.17
CA ASN A 163 11.30 -17.40 -10.19
C ASN A 163 11.42 -18.85 -9.65
N GLN A 164 11.16 -19.05 -8.36
CA GLN A 164 11.10 -20.38 -7.77
C GLN A 164 9.72 -21.02 -7.95
N ILE A 165 8.68 -20.25 -7.74
CA ILE A 165 7.29 -20.69 -7.84
C ILE A 165 6.47 -19.61 -8.56
N TRP A 166 5.84 -19.98 -9.66
CA TRP A 166 4.85 -19.14 -10.33
C TRP A 166 3.45 -19.68 -10.10
N VAL A 167 2.54 -18.79 -9.79
CA VAL A 167 1.11 -19.08 -9.59
C VAL A 167 0.34 -18.50 -10.74
N SER A 168 -0.56 -19.28 -11.35
CA SER A 168 -1.39 -18.82 -12.47
C SER A 168 -2.85 -19.13 -12.24
N ASP A 169 -3.70 -18.21 -12.68
CA ASP A 169 -5.14 -18.37 -12.66
C ASP A 169 -5.78 -17.49 -13.75
N VAL A 170 -7.06 -17.76 -14.05
CA VAL A 170 -7.85 -17.04 -15.06
C VAL A 170 -9.10 -16.47 -14.42
N THR A 171 -9.32 -15.18 -14.61
CA THR A 171 -10.60 -14.55 -14.25
C THR A 171 -11.37 -14.12 -15.49
N CYS A 172 -12.68 -13.93 -15.36
CA CYS A 172 -13.50 -13.35 -16.43
C CYS A 172 -14.15 -12.04 -15.99
N PHE A 173 -14.40 -11.20 -16.98
CA PHE A 173 -15.11 -9.93 -16.85
C PHE A 173 -16.10 -9.80 -18.01
N LYS A 174 -17.35 -9.43 -17.72
CA LYS A 174 -18.37 -9.20 -18.74
C LYS A 174 -18.24 -7.77 -19.27
N LEU A 175 -18.02 -7.63 -20.56
CA LEU A 175 -17.96 -6.32 -21.25
C LEU A 175 -19.07 -6.29 -22.32
N GLY A 176 -20.15 -5.54 -22.03
CA GLY A 176 -21.33 -5.54 -22.86
C GLY A 176 -21.89 -6.96 -23.05
N GLU A 177 -21.95 -7.43 -24.29
CA GLU A 177 -22.51 -8.74 -24.63
C GLU A 177 -21.50 -9.90 -24.60
N PHE A 178 -20.22 -9.65 -24.37
CA PHE A 178 -19.19 -10.69 -24.39
C PHE A 178 -18.34 -10.73 -23.11
N TYR A 179 -17.64 -11.84 -22.93
CA TYR A 179 -16.71 -12.02 -21.80
C TYR A 179 -15.27 -11.85 -22.24
N LEU A 180 -14.48 -11.18 -21.40
CA LEU A 180 -13.04 -11.12 -21.48
C LEU A 180 -12.42 -11.98 -20.40
N TYR A 181 -11.53 -12.88 -20.78
CA TYR A 181 -10.79 -13.76 -19.89
C TYR A 181 -9.38 -13.23 -19.73
N THR A 182 -8.97 -13.00 -18.51
CA THR A 182 -7.63 -12.52 -18.17
C THR A 182 -6.87 -13.62 -17.46
N CYS A 183 -5.84 -14.15 -18.10
CA CYS A 183 -4.87 -15.05 -17.49
C CYS A 183 -3.73 -14.21 -16.90
N VAL A 184 -3.33 -14.51 -15.66
CA VAL A 184 -2.15 -13.91 -15.04
C VAL A 184 -1.18 -14.98 -14.58
N ILE A 185 0.11 -14.63 -14.56
CA ILE A 185 1.17 -15.39 -13.91
C ILE A 185 1.83 -14.47 -12.90
N LEU A 186 1.86 -14.91 -11.66
CA LEU A 186 2.34 -14.17 -10.49
C LEU A 186 3.52 -14.94 -9.86
N ASP A 187 4.61 -14.24 -9.59
CA ASP A 187 5.74 -14.78 -8.82
C ASP A 187 5.37 -14.84 -7.34
N LEU A 188 5.51 -16.01 -6.74
CA LEU A 188 5.08 -16.23 -5.36
C LEU A 188 5.96 -15.50 -4.33
N PHE A 189 7.25 -15.30 -4.61
CA PHE A 189 8.19 -14.61 -3.74
C PHE A 189 7.84 -13.13 -3.60
N SER A 190 7.76 -12.44 -4.74
CA SER A 190 7.57 -10.98 -4.78
C SER A 190 6.11 -10.54 -4.89
N ARG A 191 5.19 -11.48 -5.20
CA ARG A 191 3.80 -11.18 -5.57
C ARG A 191 3.67 -10.36 -6.86
N LYS A 192 4.74 -10.25 -7.64
CA LYS A 192 4.77 -9.51 -8.90
C LYS A 192 3.98 -10.23 -9.99
N ILE A 193 3.15 -9.50 -10.70
CA ILE A 193 2.58 -10.01 -11.93
C ILE A 193 3.68 -10.03 -12.99
N VAL A 194 4.11 -11.23 -13.33
CA VAL A 194 5.20 -11.47 -14.30
C VAL A 194 4.67 -11.33 -15.73
N ALA A 195 3.52 -11.91 -15.99
CA ALA A 195 2.86 -11.82 -17.29
C ALA A 195 1.35 -11.89 -17.16
N TYR A 196 0.65 -11.32 -18.12
CA TYR A 196 -0.80 -11.44 -18.27
C TYR A 196 -1.21 -11.33 -19.74
N LYS A 197 -2.32 -11.96 -20.09
CA LYS A 197 -2.98 -11.79 -21.39
C LYS A 197 -4.49 -11.77 -21.25
N VAL A 198 -5.13 -11.08 -22.18
CA VAL A 198 -6.59 -10.98 -22.30
C VAL A 198 -7.06 -11.63 -23.60
N SER A 199 -8.13 -12.39 -23.52
CA SER A 199 -8.75 -13.06 -24.69
C SER A 199 -10.27 -13.10 -24.53
N ARG A 200 -10.99 -13.17 -25.63
CA ARG A 200 -12.43 -13.45 -25.63
C ARG A 200 -12.77 -14.93 -25.39
N LYS A 201 -11.76 -15.80 -25.39
CA LYS A 201 -11.93 -17.24 -25.18
C LYS A 201 -11.07 -17.72 -24.02
N ASN A 202 -11.66 -18.45 -23.07
CA ASN A 202 -10.92 -19.18 -22.05
C ASN A 202 -10.37 -20.47 -22.69
N SER A 203 -9.14 -20.43 -23.16
CA SER A 203 -8.54 -21.48 -23.95
C SER A 203 -7.12 -21.83 -23.52
N THR A 204 -6.67 -23.04 -23.87
CA THR A 204 -5.27 -23.45 -23.68
C THR A 204 -4.30 -22.47 -24.37
N GLN A 205 -4.70 -21.87 -25.50
CA GLN A 205 -3.89 -20.86 -26.18
C GLN A 205 -3.65 -19.61 -25.35
N LEU A 206 -4.63 -19.16 -24.57
CA LEU A 206 -4.47 -18.02 -23.65
C LEU A 206 -3.38 -18.34 -22.63
N ILE A 207 -3.46 -19.50 -21.97
CA ILE A 207 -2.50 -19.91 -20.94
C ILE A 207 -1.11 -20.15 -21.51
N THR A 208 -0.98 -20.89 -22.62
CA THR A 208 0.32 -21.15 -23.25
C THR A 208 1.01 -19.87 -23.70
N SER A 209 0.25 -18.92 -24.26
CA SER A 209 0.83 -17.66 -24.71
C SER A 209 1.21 -16.73 -23.54
N THR A 210 0.49 -16.80 -22.41
CA THR A 210 0.86 -16.07 -21.19
C THR A 210 2.11 -16.67 -20.56
N PHE A 211 2.22 -18.00 -20.50
CA PHE A 211 3.42 -18.69 -20.01
C PHE A 211 4.66 -18.35 -20.85
N LYS A 212 4.55 -18.43 -22.18
CA LYS A 212 5.67 -18.07 -23.08
C LYS A 212 6.12 -16.63 -22.88
N MET A 213 5.20 -15.71 -22.65
CA MET A 213 5.51 -14.31 -22.34
C MET A 213 6.27 -14.20 -21.00
N ALA A 214 5.80 -14.87 -19.95
CA ALA A 214 6.46 -14.90 -18.64
C ALA A 214 7.88 -15.48 -18.74
N TRP A 215 8.00 -16.61 -19.47
CA TRP A 215 9.28 -17.27 -19.68
C TRP A 215 10.29 -16.37 -20.38
N ALA A 216 9.88 -15.74 -21.49
CA ALA A 216 10.74 -14.83 -22.25
C ALA A 216 11.20 -13.61 -21.43
N GLN A 217 10.37 -13.12 -20.54
CA GLN A 217 10.71 -11.96 -19.67
C GLN A 217 11.63 -12.32 -18.51
N ARG A 218 11.52 -13.55 -17.98
CA ARG A 218 12.17 -13.93 -16.71
C ARG A 218 13.35 -14.87 -16.90
N ASN A 219 13.33 -15.70 -17.95
CA ASN A 219 14.31 -16.72 -18.23
C ASN A 219 14.82 -17.44 -16.96
N PRO A 220 13.96 -18.21 -16.24
CA PRO A 220 14.33 -18.78 -14.96
C PRO A 220 15.52 -19.75 -15.09
N GLU A 221 16.59 -19.50 -14.33
CA GLU A 221 17.79 -20.35 -14.29
C GLU A 221 17.61 -21.58 -13.38
N THR A 222 16.61 -21.58 -12.52
CA THR A 222 16.37 -22.62 -11.51
C THR A 222 15.11 -23.41 -11.84
N LYS A 223 15.00 -24.62 -11.24
CA LYS A 223 13.85 -25.48 -11.37
C LYS A 223 12.57 -24.77 -10.91
N LEU A 224 11.78 -24.28 -11.87
CA LEU A 224 10.54 -23.56 -11.64
C LEU A 224 9.41 -24.53 -11.29
N ILE A 225 8.61 -24.20 -10.28
CA ILE A 225 7.32 -24.85 -10.01
C ILE A 225 6.21 -23.94 -10.56
N PHE A 226 5.37 -24.50 -11.43
CA PHE A 226 4.20 -23.80 -11.96
C PHE A 226 2.93 -24.33 -11.28
N TYR A 227 2.29 -23.46 -10.50
CA TYR A 227 1.11 -23.80 -9.71
C TYR A 227 -0.17 -23.21 -10.32
N SER A 228 -1.21 -24.02 -10.43
CA SER A 228 -2.52 -23.61 -10.96
C SER A 228 -3.67 -24.41 -10.35
N ASP A 229 -4.89 -24.01 -10.67
CA ASP A 229 -6.05 -24.87 -10.50
C ASP A 229 -6.02 -26.09 -11.45
N ARG A 230 -7.03 -26.95 -11.32
CA ARG A 230 -7.19 -28.15 -12.19
C ARG A 230 -8.01 -27.86 -13.44
N GLY A 231 -8.12 -26.63 -13.87
CA GLY A 231 -8.85 -26.26 -15.08
C GLY A 231 -8.40 -27.05 -16.31
N ALA A 232 -9.34 -27.34 -17.22
CA ALA A 232 -9.09 -28.13 -18.43
C ALA A 232 -7.94 -27.56 -19.28
N GLN A 233 -7.76 -26.23 -19.26
CA GLN A 233 -6.71 -25.53 -19.98
C GLN A 233 -5.32 -25.85 -19.43
N TYR A 234 -5.16 -25.89 -18.08
CA TYR A 234 -3.89 -26.22 -17.40
C TYR A 234 -3.57 -27.72 -17.46
N THR A 235 -4.57 -28.56 -17.59
CA THR A 235 -4.40 -30.02 -17.67
C THR A 235 -4.26 -30.54 -19.10
N SER A 236 -4.37 -29.67 -20.10
CA SER A 236 -4.26 -30.01 -21.50
C SER A 236 -2.87 -30.58 -21.84
N HIS A 237 -2.84 -31.56 -22.76
CA HIS A 237 -1.59 -32.17 -23.26
C HIS A 237 -0.60 -31.12 -23.77
N ARG A 238 -1.10 -30.16 -24.56
CA ARG A 238 -0.29 -29.07 -25.15
C ARG A 238 0.40 -28.22 -24.07
N PHE A 239 -0.28 -27.91 -22.98
CA PHE A 239 0.32 -27.11 -21.91
C PHE A 239 1.32 -27.94 -21.07
N LYS A 240 1.00 -29.20 -20.79
CA LYS A 240 1.93 -30.13 -20.11
C LYS A 240 3.21 -30.32 -20.93
N GLN A 241 3.09 -30.51 -22.24
CA GLN A 241 4.25 -30.60 -23.12
C GLN A 241 5.10 -29.33 -23.08
N LEU A 242 4.50 -28.15 -23.14
CA LEU A 242 5.21 -26.87 -23.04
C LEU A 242 5.97 -26.74 -21.71
N LEU A 243 5.38 -27.12 -20.58
CA LEU A 243 6.08 -27.10 -19.29
C LEU A 243 7.26 -28.11 -19.26
N HIS A 244 7.07 -29.29 -19.86
CA HIS A 244 8.13 -30.30 -19.96
C HIS A 244 9.32 -29.82 -20.82
N GLU A 245 9.04 -29.17 -21.96
CA GLU A 245 10.08 -28.57 -22.81
C GLU A 245 10.95 -27.54 -22.08
N HIS A 246 10.39 -26.89 -21.06
CA HIS A 246 11.09 -25.92 -20.22
C HIS A 246 11.57 -26.49 -18.86
N ALA A 247 11.51 -27.81 -18.66
CA ALA A 247 11.86 -28.48 -17.40
C ALA A 247 11.10 -27.92 -16.17
N VAL A 248 9.88 -27.44 -16.34
CA VAL A 248 9.03 -26.87 -15.31
C VAL A 248 8.21 -27.96 -14.63
N VAL A 249 8.19 -27.95 -13.31
CA VAL A 249 7.41 -28.88 -12.51
C VAL A 249 5.99 -28.34 -12.32
N GLN A 250 4.99 -29.05 -12.81
CA GLN A 250 3.59 -28.67 -12.64
C GLN A 250 3.05 -29.15 -11.29
N SER A 251 2.41 -28.25 -10.56
CA SER A 251 1.71 -28.51 -9.30
C SER A 251 0.27 -27.99 -9.38
N PHE A 252 -0.66 -28.69 -8.73
CA PHE A 252 -2.08 -28.35 -8.76
C PHE A 252 -2.64 -28.12 -7.37
N SER A 253 -3.63 -27.22 -7.24
CA SER A 253 -4.45 -27.08 -6.04
C SER A 253 -5.20 -28.38 -5.74
N ASN A 254 -5.43 -28.66 -4.45
CA ASN A 254 -6.29 -29.78 -4.05
C ASN A 254 -7.76 -29.44 -4.36
N SER A 255 -8.47 -30.43 -4.83
CA SER A 255 -9.91 -30.31 -5.07
C SER A 255 -10.65 -29.97 -3.77
N GLY A 256 -11.50 -28.95 -3.81
CA GLY A 256 -12.36 -28.58 -2.68
C GLY A 256 -11.68 -27.82 -1.53
N ARG A 257 -10.43 -27.38 -1.68
CA ARG A 257 -9.75 -26.50 -0.70
C ARG A 257 -9.55 -25.10 -1.27
N PRO A 258 -10.42 -24.13 -0.92
CA PRO A 258 -10.36 -22.77 -1.47
C PRO A 258 -9.06 -22.00 -1.14
N HIS A 259 -8.31 -22.45 -0.15
CA HIS A 259 -7.06 -21.77 0.25
C HIS A 259 -5.84 -22.18 -0.59
N ASP A 260 -5.95 -23.18 -1.43
CA ASP A 260 -4.81 -23.70 -2.20
C ASP A 260 -4.38 -22.77 -3.36
N ASN A 261 -5.23 -21.82 -3.79
CA ASN A 261 -4.88 -20.78 -4.78
C ASN A 261 -5.11 -19.35 -4.26
N ALA A 262 -5.07 -19.19 -2.93
CA ALA A 262 -5.40 -17.95 -2.23
C ALA A 262 -4.62 -16.72 -2.73
N VAL A 263 -3.43 -16.90 -3.30
CA VAL A 263 -2.59 -15.79 -3.79
C VAL A 263 -3.16 -15.19 -5.07
N ALA A 264 -3.47 -16.03 -6.07
CA ALA A 264 -4.09 -15.56 -7.30
C ALA A 264 -5.53 -15.06 -7.08
N GLU A 265 -6.30 -15.76 -6.23
CA GLU A 265 -7.64 -15.33 -5.83
C GLU A 265 -7.61 -13.95 -5.14
N SER A 266 -6.65 -13.73 -4.24
CA SER A 266 -6.47 -12.44 -3.55
C SER A 266 -6.10 -11.33 -4.54
N PHE A 267 -5.25 -11.62 -5.53
CA PHE A 267 -4.95 -10.67 -6.60
C PHE A 267 -6.20 -10.33 -7.40
N PHE A 268 -6.96 -11.32 -7.86
CA PHE A 268 -8.18 -11.06 -8.63
C PHE A 268 -9.27 -10.35 -7.83
N ALA A 269 -9.43 -10.67 -6.56
CA ALA A 269 -10.34 -9.95 -5.68
C ALA A 269 -9.93 -8.46 -5.58
N THR A 270 -8.63 -8.20 -5.50
CA THR A 270 -8.07 -6.85 -5.45
C THR A 270 -8.24 -6.12 -6.79
N LEU A 271 -7.89 -6.76 -7.92
CA LEU A 271 -8.07 -6.23 -9.27
C LEU A 271 -9.53 -5.86 -9.55
N LYS A 272 -10.47 -6.78 -9.27
CA LYS A 272 -11.90 -6.54 -9.47
C LYS A 272 -12.39 -5.34 -8.66
N LYS A 273 -11.96 -5.24 -7.42
CA LYS A 273 -12.35 -4.18 -6.49
C LYS A 273 -11.73 -2.84 -6.80
N GLU A 274 -10.44 -2.81 -7.11
CA GLU A 274 -9.67 -1.59 -7.25
C GLU A 274 -9.69 -1.03 -8.67
N GLU A 275 -10.03 -1.84 -9.69
CA GLU A 275 -10.06 -1.42 -11.08
C GLU A 275 -11.36 -1.83 -11.79
N LEU A 276 -11.67 -3.16 -11.91
CA LEU A 276 -12.67 -3.63 -12.87
C LEU A 276 -14.10 -3.18 -12.57
N TYR A 277 -14.47 -3.03 -11.29
CA TYR A 277 -15.84 -2.66 -10.87
C TYR A 277 -15.99 -1.16 -10.56
N ARG A 278 -14.97 -0.36 -10.87
CA ARG A 278 -14.98 1.08 -10.56
C ARG A 278 -15.43 1.96 -11.71
N LYS A 279 -15.44 1.44 -12.91
CA LYS A 279 -15.78 2.18 -14.12
C LYS A 279 -16.33 1.27 -15.20
N ASP A 280 -17.06 1.85 -16.12
CA ASP A 280 -17.51 1.22 -17.34
C ASP A 280 -16.42 1.33 -18.41
N TYR A 281 -16.17 0.22 -19.11
CA TYR A 281 -15.22 0.17 -20.22
C TYR A 281 -15.94 0.32 -21.54
N THR A 282 -15.47 1.21 -22.37
CA THR A 282 -16.10 1.51 -23.67
C THR A 282 -15.74 0.49 -24.75
N SER A 283 -14.62 -0.21 -24.63
CA SER A 283 -14.12 -1.19 -25.61
C SER A 283 -13.15 -2.18 -24.99
N GLU A 284 -12.87 -3.26 -25.72
CA GLU A 284 -11.81 -4.22 -25.36
C GLU A 284 -10.42 -3.55 -25.29
N THR A 285 -10.15 -2.59 -26.18
CA THR A 285 -8.89 -1.83 -26.17
C THR A 285 -8.77 -0.96 -24.94
N ASP A 286 -9.85 -0.30 -24.55
CA ASP A 286 -9.91 0.49 -23.33
C ASP A 286 -9.72 -0.38 -22.08
N PHE A 287 -10.40 -1.52 -22.00
CA PHE A 287 -10.21 -2.52 -20.95
C PHE A 287 -8.74 -2.97 -20.84
N LYS A 288 -8.11 -3.33 -21.95
CA LYS A 288 -6.71 -3.76 -21.99
C LYS A 288 -5.74 -2.67 -21.54
N ARG A 289 -5.98 -1.42 -21.95
CA ARG A 289 -5.18 -0.26 -21.55
C ARG A 289 -5.28 -0.02 -20.04
N CYS A 290 -6.49 -0.06 -19.49
CA CYS A 290 -6.74 0.15 -18.07
C CYS A 290 -6.16 -0.99 -17.23
N LEU A 291 -6.31 -2.24 -17.67
CA LEU A 291 -5.69 -3.40 -17.03
C LEU A 291 -4.16 -3.29 -17.02
N ALA A 292 -3.54 -2.89 -18.12
CA ALA A 292 -2.10 -2.66 -18.20
C ALA A 292 -1.63 -1.61 -17.18
N SER A 293 -2.30 -0.47 -17.15
CA SER A 293 -2.02 0.61 -16.19
C SER A 293 -2.23 0.18 -14.73
N TYR A 294 -3.22 -0.68 -14.46
CA TYR A 294 -3.42 -1.21 -13.12
C TYR A 294 -2.32 -2.19 -12.71
N ILE A 295 -1.91 -3.09 -13.61
CA ILE A 295 -0.84 -4.05 -13.32
C ILE A 295 0.50 -3.34 -13.07
N GLU A 296 0.80 -2.29 -13.83
CA GLU A 296 1.96 -1.45 -13.57
C GLU A 296 1.89 -0.80 -12.18
N PHE A 297 0.77 -0.16 -11.85
CA PHE A 297 0.51 0.39 -10.52
C PHE A 297 0.64 -0.68 -9.41
N TYR A 298 0.08 -1.87 -9.61
CA TYR A 298 0.15 -2.97 -8.67
C TYR A 298 1.59 -3.40 -8.40
N ASN A 299 2.41 -3.49 -9.42
CA ASN A 299 3.78 -3.96 -9.34
C ASN A 299 4.74 -2.91 -8.78
N THR A 300 4.54 -1.61 -9.10
CA THR A 300 5.56 -0.56 -8.87
C THR A 300 5.17 0.46 -7.80
N GLN A 301 3.89 0.65 -7.52
CA GLN A 301 3.43 1.74 -6.65
C GLN A 301 2.58 1.25 -5.47
N ARG A 302 1.75 0.22 -5.67
CA ARG A 302 0.81 -0.22 -4.65
C ARG A 302 1.50 -0.92 -3.48
N PRO A 303 1.38 -0.41 -2.21
CA PRO A 303 1.94 -1.09 -1.04
C PRO A 303 1.16 -2.38 -0.72
N HIS A 304 1.88 -3.47 -0.44
CA HIS A 304 1.32 -4.77 -0.10
C HIS A 304 1.57 -5.12 1.37
N ARG A 305 0.51 -5.39 2.12
CA ARG A 305 0.62 -5.74 3.54
C ARG A 305 1.50 -6.98 3.77
N THR A 306 1.33 -8.01 2.94
CA THR A 306 2.11 -9.25 3.01
C THR A 306 3.60 -9.04 2.70
N LEU A 307 3.95 -7.96 2.04
CA LEU A 307 5.31 -7.55 1.70
C LEU A 307 5.83 -6.44 2.64
N LYS A 308 5.29 -6.33 3.84
CA LYS A 308 5.64 -5.27 4.81
C LYS A 308 5.47 -3.87 4.22
N ASN A 309 4.37 -3.66 3.49
CA ASN A 309 4.01 -2.43 2.78
C ASN A 309 4.98 -2.01 1.67
N ARG A 310 5.78 -2.94 1.16
CA ARG A 310 6.59 -2.74 -0.06
C ARG A 310 5.79 -3.09 -1.30
N THR A 311 6.25 -2.59 -2.45
CA THR A 311 5.75 -3.02 -3.75
C THR A 311 6.43 -4.32 -4.20
N PRO A 312 5.85 -5.10 -5.11
CA PRO A 312 6.48 -6.27 -5.70
C PRO A 312 7.86 -5.97 -6.31
N CYS A 313 8.01 -4.86 -7.01
CA CYS A 313 9.30 -4.45 -7.60
C CYS A 313 10.35 -4.15 -6.52
N GLN A 314 10.00 -3.41 -5.47
CA GLN A 314 10.91 -3.14 -4.35
C GLN A 314 11.40 -4.40 -3.65
N VAL A 315 10.56 -5.44 -3.54
CA VAL A 315 10.97 -6.71 -2.95
C VAL A 315 12.00 -7.42 -3.82
N GLU A 316 11.83 -7.43 -5.15
CA GLU A 316 12.81 -8.00 -6.07
C GLU A 316 14.12 -7.21 -6.08
N GLU A 317 14.04 -5.89 -6.10
CA GLU A 317 15.23 -5.01 -6.03
C GLU A 317 16.06 -5.25 -4.77
N LEU A 318 15.40 -5.37 -3.61
CA LEU A 318 16.07 -5.67 -2.35
C LEU A 318 16.74 -7.04 -2.37
N PHE A 319 16.11 -8.04 -2.98
CA PHE A 319 16.71 -9.36 -3.13
C PHE A 319 17.94 -9.33 -4.04
N MET A 320 17.85 -8.65 -5.18
CA MET A 320 18.97 -8.51 -6.14
C MET A 320 20.16 -7.74 -5.55
N ASN A 321 19.90 -6.77 -4.67
CA ASN A 321 20.93 -5.97 -4.02
C ASN A 321 21.49 -6.63 -2.73
N GLY A 322 21.10 -7.87 -2.41
CA GLY A 322 21.64 -8.62 -1.27
C GLY A 322 21.21 -8.10 0.11
N LYS A 323 20.08 -7.45 0.18
CA LYS A 323 19.52 -6.89 1.43
C LYS A 323 18.26 -7.60 1.91
#